data_286c32ae3f09defcb0532cdafb8a46ee
#
_entry.id   286c32ae3f09defcb0532cdafb8a46ee
#
_cell.length_a   1.000
_cell.length_b   1.000
_cell.length_c   1.000
_cell.angle_alpha   90.00
_cell.angle_beta   90.00
_cell.angle_gamma   90.00
#
_symmetry.space_group_name_H-M   'P 1'
#
loop_
_entity.id
_entity.type
_entity.pdbx_description
1 polymer ?
#
loop_
_entity_poly.entity_id
_entity_poly.type
_entity_poly.pdbx_seq_one_letter_code
_entity_poly.pdbx_strand_id
1 'polypeptide(L)'
;LFRSFFRKAQKRLAKLQKKLKNKEKGSKNYEKQLRKVAKLYVHVANQRRDYLQKLSTAITKQYDYIMVEDLNMRAMANKGFGNGKATMDNGFGMFQVMLAYKLKRKGGKLVVIDKWFPSSQLCNVCGYKNKKVKNLNVHSWICPVCGTEHDRDENAAINILIEGLRILYEEMEAA
;
A
#
# COMPACT_ATOMS: atom_id res chain seq x y z
N LEU A 1 1.18 3.10 9.88
CA LEU A 1 1.58 4.52 9.93
C LEU A 1 2.65 4.79 8.86
N PHE A 2 2.25 4.91 7.60
CA PHE A 2 3.16 5.30 6.53
C PHE A 2 3.62 6.74 6.76
N ARG A 3 4.92 6.92 6.91
CA ARG A 3 5.51 8.27 7.00
C ARG A 3 5.43 8.93 5.63
N SER A 4 4.70 10.05 5.51
CA SER A 4 4.65 10.81 4.26
C SER A 4 5.97 11.55 4.03
N PHE A 5 6.89 10.91 3.32
CA PHE A 5 8.18 11.50 2.97
C PHE A 5 8.03 12.70 2.04
N PHE A 6 7.10 12.61 1.08
CA PHE A 6 6.81 13.68 0.16
C PHE A 6 6.21 14.91 0.87
N ARG A 7 5.22 14.72 1.75
CA ARG A 7 4.58 15.83 2.49
C ARG A 7 5.60 16.63 3.31
N LYS A 8 6.57 15.97 3.95
CA LYS A 8 7.64 16.64 4.68
C LYS A 8 8.53 17.49 3.78
N ALA A 9 8.81 17.03 2.58
CA ALA A 9 9.63 17.74 1.59
C ALA A 9 8.83 18.80 0.81
N GLN A 10 7.50 18.77 0.82
CA GLN A 10 6.64 19.56 -0.06
C GLN A 10 6.89 21.07 0.04
N LYS A 11 6.99 21.62 1.25
CA LYS A 11 7.27 23.05 1.46
C LYS A 11 8.62 23.46 0.85
N ARG A 12 9.65 22.62 1.04
CA ARG A 12 10.99 22.87 0.49
C ARG A 12 10.99 22.76 -1.03
N LEU A 13 10.27 21.76 -1.57
CA LEU A 13 10.11 21.55 -3.00
C LEU A 13 9.44 22.76 -3.67
N ALA A 14 8.31 23.24 -3.10
CA ALA A 14 7.60 24.42 -3.61
C ALA A 14 8.51 25.66 -3.67
N LYS A 15 9.33 25.90 -2.63
CA LYS A 15 10.32 26.99 -2.63
C LYS A 15 11.36 26.85 -3.73
N LEU A 16 11.88 25.64 -3.96
CA LEU A 16 12.86 25.37 -5.00
C LEU A 16 12.27 25.51 -6.41
N GLN A 17 11.04 25.03 -6.61
CA GLN A 17 10.30 25.16 -7.88
C GLN A 17 9.96 26.62 -8.19
N LYS A 18 9.52 27.41 -7.19
CA LYS A 18 9.30 28.86 -7.36
C LYS A 18 10.58 29.57 -7.82
N LYS A 19 11.73 29.24 -7.19
CA LYS A 19 13.04 29.79 -7.63
C LYS A 19 13.41 29.35 -9.04
N LEU A 20 13.08 28.12 -9.45
CA LEU A 20 13.32 27.62 -10.79
C LEU A 20 12.49 28.36 -11.84
N LYS A 21 11.19 28.59 -11.54
CA LYS A 21 10.28 29.33 -12.44
C LYS A 21 10.80 30.74 -12.78
N ASN A 22 11.48 31.39 -11.83
CA ASN A 22 12.01 32.75 -11.97
C ASN A 22 13.40 32.78 -12.64
N LYS A 23 13.87 31.68 -13.24
CA LYS A 23 15.13 31.62 -13.95
C LYS A 23 14.89 31.48 -15.44
N GLU A 24 15.75 32.10 -16.23
CA GLU A 24 15.76 31.97 -17.69
C GLU A 24 16.10 30.51 -18.07
N LYS A 25 15.22 29.88 -18.86
CA LYS A 25 15.41 28.50 -19.32
C LYS A 25 16.67 28.40 -20.18
N GLY A 26 17.45 27.35 -19.94
CA GLY A 26 18.73 27.14 -20.66
C GLY A 26 19.94 27.89 -20.05
N SER A 27 19.74 28.82 -19.11
CA SER A 27 20.85 29.48 -18.44
C SER A 27 21.55 28.53 -17.44
N LYS A 28 22.86 28.76 -17.21
CA LYS A 28 23.62 28.02 -16.18
C LYS A 28 22.96 28.07 -14.79
N ASN A 29 22.32 29.20 -14.47
CA ASN A 29 21.61 29.38 -13.20
C ASN A 29 20.29 28.56 -13.16
N TYR A 30 19.58 28.40 -14.28
CA TYR A 30 18.43 27.52 -14.40
C TYR A 30 18.84 26.07 -14.17
N GLU A 31 19.85 25.58 -14.85
CA GLU A 31 20.38 24.23 -14.71
C GLU A 31 20.82 23.91 -13.28
N LYS A 32 21.57 24.84 -12.66
CA LYS A 32 21.97 24.70 -11.24
C LYS A 32 20.77 24.58 -10.31
N GLN A 33 19.71 25.34 -10.55
CA GLN A 33 18.48 25.27 -9.75
C GLN A 33 17.68 23.99 -10.05
N LEU A 34 17.60 23.56 -11.31
CA LEU A 34 16.96 22.30 -11.71
C LEU A 34 17.60 21.10 -11.01
N ARG A 35 18.94 21.05 -10.96
CA ARG A 35 19.67 20.02 -10.21
C ARG A 35 19.31 19.99 -8.72
N LYS A 36 19.06 21.16 -8.09
CA LYS A 36 18.61 21.21 -6.68
C LYS A 36 17.21 20.60 -6.50
N VAL A 37 16.31 20.87 -7.44
CA VAL A 37 14.96 20.27 -7.46
C VAL A 37 15.06 18.74 -7.64
N ALA A 38 15.81 18.30 -8.64
CA ALA A 38 16.02 16.87 -8.93
C ALA A 38 16.64 16.13 -7.72
N LYS A 39 17.68 16.69 -7.10
CA LYS A 39 18.30 16.11 -5.89
C LYS A 39 17.29 15.92 -4.75
N LEU A 40 16.36 16.85 -4.56
CA LEU A 40 15.33 16.71 -3.53
C LEU A 40 14.34 15.58 -3.85
N TYR A 41 13.91 15.42 -5.11
CA TYR A 41 13.08 14.30 -5.52
C TYR A 41 13.78 12.96 -5.32
N VAL A 42 15.05 12.84 -5.72
CA VAL A 42 15.86 11.64 -5.51
C VAL A 42 15.99 11.33 -4.02
N HIS A 43 16.23 12.33 -3.19
CA HIS A 43 16.32 12.16 -1.74
C HIS A 43 15.02 11.57 -1.16
N VAL A 44 13.86 12.14 -1.52
CA VAL A 44 12.54 11.63 -1.06
C VAL A 44 12.28 10.21 -1.54
N ALA A 45 12.61 9.91 -2.81
CA ALA A 45 12.46 8.56 -3.35
C ALA A 45 13.35 7.54 -2.63
N ASN A 46 14.59 7.91 -2.32
CA ASN A 46 15.53 7.05 -1.60
C ASN A 46 15.09 6.80 -0.15
N GLN A 47 14.58 7.84 0.55
CA GLN A 47 14.04 7.68 1.90
C GLN A 47 12.87 6.69 1.92
N ARG A 48 11.95 6.79 0.95
CA ARG A 48 10.84 5.85 0.81
C ARG A 48 11.34 4.44 0.57
N ARG A 49 12.26 4.28 -0.38
CA ARG A 49 12.84 2.97 -0.72
C ARG A 49 13.53 2.33 0.49
N ASP A 50 14.35 3.08 1.21
CA ASP A 50 15.05 2.59 2.41
C ASP A 50 14.05 2.13 3.49
N TYR A 51 13.02 2.93 3.75
CA TYR A 51 11.97 2.59 4.69
C TYR A 51 11.24 1.29 4.31
N LEU A 52 10.80 1.18 3.05
CA LEU A 52 10.11 -0.01 2.56
C LEU A 52 11.02 -1.25 2.53
N GLN A 53 12.30 -1.07 2.25
CA GLN A 53 13.29 -2.15 2.32
C GLN A 53 13.44 -2.68 3.76
N LYS A 54 13.54 -1.79 4.75
CA LYS A 54 13.65 -2.17 6.16
C LYS A 54 12.37 -2.84 6.64
N LEU A 55 11.21 -2.27 6.33
CA LEU A 55 9.91 -2.81 6.73
C LEU A 55 9.67 -4.20 6.11
N SER A 56 9.86 -4.35 4.79
CA SER A 56 9.70 -5.64 4.13
C SER A 56 10.68 -6.69 4.64
N THR A 57 11.92 -6.29 4.99
CA THR A 57 12.89 -7.23 5.62
C THR A 57 12.42 -7.67 7.00
N ALA A 58 11.91 -6.75 7.82
CA ALA A 58 11.44 -7.10 9.17
C ALA A 58 10.25 -8.08 9.10
N ILE A 59 9.29 -7.84 8.20
CA ILE A 59 8.12 -8.70 8.02
C ILE A 59 8.52 -10.08 7.47
N THR A 60 9.35 -10.13 6.42
CA THR A 60 9.75 -11.39 5.80
C THR A 60 10.70 -12.22 6.67
N LYS A 61 11.31 -11.66 7.71
CA LYS A 61 12.03 -12.44 8.74
C LYS A 61 11.08 -13.23 9.63
N GLN A 62 9.87 -12.72 9.87
CA GLN A 62 8.91 -13.31 10.80
C GLN A 62 7.94 -14.28 10.11
N TYR A 63 7.60 -14.04 8.84
CA TYR A 63 6.57 -14.78 8.12
C TYR A 63 7.10 -15.35 6.82
N ASP A 64 6.71 -16.59 6.50
CA ASP A 64 7.05 -17.28 5.25
C ASP A 64 5.98 -17.07 4.18
N TYR A 65 4.74 -16.89 4.59
CA TYR A 65 3.61 -16.64 3.72
C TYR A 65 2.93 -15.33 4.11
N ILE A 66 2.66 -14.50 3.12
CA ILE A 66 1.98 -13.21 3.31
C ILE A 66 0.84 -13.12 2.30
N MET A 67 -0.37 -12.81 2.76
CA MET A 67 -1.54 -12.63 1.93
C MET A 67 -1.86 -11.15 1.80
N VAL A 68 -2.14 -10.70 0.58
CA VAL A 68 -2.47 -9.29 0.28
C VAL A 68 -3.58 -9.22 -0.75
N GLU A 69 -4.32 -8.11 -0.73
CA GLU A 69 -5.29 -7.80 -1.79
C GLU A 69 -4.59 -7.26 -3.06
N ASP A 70 -5.15 -7.57 -4.23
CA ASP A 70 -4.80 -6.90 -5.50
C ASP A 70 -5.44 -5.51 -5.55
N LEU A 71 -4.79 -4.54 -4.92
CA LEU A 71 -5.27 -3.17 -4.90
C LEU A 71 -5.03 -2.47 -6.25
N ASN A 72 -6.08 -1.95 -6.87
CA ASN A 72 -5.95 -1.10 -8.06
C ASN A 72 -5.36 0.27 -7.69
N MET A 73 -4.03 0.32 -7.57
CA MET A 73 -3.29 1.52 -7.18
C MET A 73 -3.49 2.69 -8.14
N ARG A 74 -3.74 2.42 -9.45
CA ARG A 74 -4.01 3.47 -10.45
C ARG A 74 -5.35 4.12 -10.19
N ALA A 75 -6.39 3.35 -9.89
CA ALA A 75 -7.70 3.88 -9.52
C ALA A 75 -7.64 4.69 -8.24
N MET A 76 -6.95 4.19 -7.20
CA MET A 76 -6.77 4.89 -5.92
C MET A 76 -5.93 6.17 -6.04
N ALA A 77 -5.06 6.27 -7.04
CA ALA A 77 -4.25 7.47 -7.30
C ALA A 77 -5.03 8.56 -8.06
N ASN A 78 -6.24 8.28 -8.55
CA ASN A 78 -7.03 9.22 -9.31
C ASN A 78 -7.57 10.36 -8.43
N LYS A 79 -7.72 11.56 -9.03
CA LYS A 79 -8.20 12.77 -8.33
C LYS A 79 -9.55 12.58 -7.65
N GLY A 80 -10.44 11.75 -8.21
CA GLY A 80 -11.77 11.46 -7.66
C GLY A 80 -11.73 10.74 -6.30
N PHE A 81 -10.63 10.06 -5.93
CA PHE A 81 -10.47 9.41 -4.63
C PHE A 81 -9.93 10.34 -3.53
N GLY A 82 -9.57 11.58 -3.85
CA GLY A 82 -9.10 12.58 -2.88
C GLY A 82 -7.71 12.32 -2.27
N ASN A 83 -7.21 11.09 -2.30
CA ASN A 83 -5.98 10.65 -1.63
C ASN A 83 -4.81 10.28 -2.57
N GLY A 84 -4.88 10.63 -3.86
CA GLY A 84 -3.90 10.18 -4.87
C GLY A 84 -2.44 10.45 -4.50
N LYS A 85 -2.12 11.62 -3.91
CA LYS A 85 -0.76 11.93 -3.45
C LYS A 85 -0.29 11.00 -2.34
N ALA A 86 -1.15 10.71 -1.37
CA ALA A 86 -0.83 9.79 -0.27
C ALA A 86 -0.65 8.37 -0.77
N THR A 87 -1.51 7.91 -1.67
CA THR A 87 -1.45 6.59 -2.29
C THR A 87 -0.13 6.40 -3.04
N MET A 88 0.29 7.37 -3.86
CA MET A 88 1.56 7.33 -4.57
C MET A 88 2.78 7.44 -3.63
N ASP A 89 2.65 8.20 -2.54
CA ASP A 89 3.74 8.35 -1.55
C ASP A 89 3.92 7.09 -0.69
N ASN A 90 2.87 6.32 -0.49
CA ASN A 90 2.93 5.07 0.30
C ASN A 90 3.75 3.96 -0.39
N GLY A 91 3.80 3.93 -1.73
CA GLY A 91 4.62 3.00 -2.48
C GLY A 91 4.20 1.54 -2.36
N PHE A 92 2.90 1.24 -2.26
CA PHE A 92 2.36 -0.12 -2.09
C PHE A 92 2.88 -1.11 -3.13
N GLY A 93 2.86 -0.76 -4.42
CA GLY A 93 3.37 -1.65 -5.46
C GLY A 93 4.86 -1.99 -5.28
N MET A 94 5.68 -1.00 -4.89
CA MET A 94 7.09 -1.24 -4.58
C MET A 94 7.23 -2.15 -3.35
N PHE A 95 6.38 -1.98 -2.35
CA PHE A 95 6.38 -2.81 -1.15
C PHE A 95 6.02 -4.27 -1.44
N GLN A 96 4.96 -4.52 -2.25
CA GLN A 96 4.59 -5.87 -2.69
C GLN A 96 5.73 -6.56 -3.47
N VAL A 97 6.38 -5.84 -4.39
CA VAL A 97 7.56 -6.36 -5.11
C VAL A 97 8.68 -6.74 -4.13
N MET A 98 8.93 -5.89 -3.11
CA MET A 98 9.96 -6.18 -2.11
C MET A 98 9.61 -7.40 -1.24
N LEU A 99 8.36 -7.58 -0.85
CA LEU A 99 7.89 -8.75 -0.14
C LEU A 99 8.05 -10.01 -1.00
N ALA A 100 7.57 -9.97 -2.25
CA ALA A 100 7.57 -11.11 -3.15
C ALA A 100 8.97 -11.69 -3.37
N TYR A 101 9.96 -10.86 -3.77
CA TYR A 101 11.30 -11.38 -4.01
C TYR A 101 12.02 -11.85 -2.75
N LYS A 102 11.76 -11.22 -1.59
CA LYS A 102 12.38 -11.63 -0.32
C LYS A 102 11.81 -12.94 0.19
N LEU A 103 10.49 -13.11 0.11
CA LEU A 103 9.84 -14.39 0.42
C LEU A 103 10.34 -15.50 -0.50
N LYS A 104 10.36 -15.27 -1.82
CA LYS A 104 10.86 -16.25 -2.80
C LYS A 104 12.27 -16.71 -2.48
N ARG A 105 13.17 -15.82 -2.04
CA ARG A 105 14.56 -16.15 -1.67
C ARG A 105 14.68 -17.12 -0.50
N LYS A 106 13.68 -17.16 0.40
CA LYS A 106 13.69 -18.06 1.55
C LYS A 106 12.71 -19.24 1.42
N GLY A 107 12.17 -19.47 0.21
CA GLY A 107 11.20 -20.54 -0.04
C GLY A 107 9.77 -20.24 0.35
N GLY A 108 9.48 -18.99 0.76
CA GLY A 108 8.14 -18.53 1.08
C GLY A 108 7.41 -17.91 -0.12
N LYS A 109 6.19 -17.44 0.08
CA LYS A 109 5.33 -16.91 -0.99
C LYS A 109 4.52 -15.69 -0.57
N LEU A 110 4.38 -14.73 -1.49
CA LEU A 110 3.38 -13.67 -1.42
C LEU A 110 2.15 -14.16 -2.22
N VAL A 111 1.03 -14.34 -1.55
CA VAL A 111 -0.25 -14.72 -2.16
C VAL A 111 -1.09 -13.45 -2.35
N VAL A 112 -1.53 -13.21 -3.58
CA VAL A 112 -2.36 -12.06 -3.92
C VAL A 112 -3.77 -12.54 -4.19
N ILE A 113 -4.72 -12.16 -3.35
CA ILE A 113 -6.13 -12.53 -3.52
C ILE A 113 -6.84 -11.63 -4.54
N ASP A 114 -7.96 -12.10 -5.08
CA ASP A 114 -8.74 -11.35 -6.06
C ASP A 114 -9.25 -10.02 -5.47
N LYS A 115 -9.13 -8.95 -6.25
CA LYS A 115 -9.57 -7.59 -5.88
C LYS A 115 -11.07 -7.45 -5.64
N TRP A 116 -11.87 -8.39 -6.14
CA TRP A 116 -13.33 -8.40 -5.97
C TRP A 116 -13.78 -9.21 -4.76
N PHE A 117 -12.85 -9.89 -4.08
CA PHE A 117 -13.16 -10.62 -2.85
C PHE A 117 -13.66 -9.63 -1.79
N PRO A 118 -14.88 -9.83 -1.24
CA PRO A 118 -15.51 -8.86 -0.35
C PRO A 118 -14.99 -8.96 1.09
N SER A 119 -13.68 -8.89 1.28
CA SER A 119 -12.96 -9.12 2.53
C SER A 119 -13.56 -8.38 3.73
N SER A 120 -13.86 -7.08 3.58
CA SER A 120 -14.42 -6.26 4.67
C SER A 120 -15.91 -6.52 4.94
N GLN A 121 -16.64 -7.13 3.99
CA GLN A 121 -18.08 -7.34 4.11
C GLN A 121 -18.46 -8.71 4.67
N LEU A 122 -17.56 -9.67 4.65
CA LEU A 122 -17.79 -11.03 5.18
C LEU A 122 -17.51 -11.06 6.68
N CYS A 123 -18.38 -11.70 7.43
CA CYS A 123 -18.08 -12.07 8.81
C CYS A 123 -17.05 -13.21 8.80
N ASN A 124 -15.89 -13.02 9.41
CA ASN A 124 -14.82 -14.03 9.47
C ASN A 124 -15.19 -15.26 10.31
N VAL A 125 -16.28 -15.21 11.09
CA VAL A 125 -16.77 -16.31 11.94
C VAL A 125 -17.81 -17.16 11.24
N CYS A 126 -18.83 -16.55 10.61
CA CYS A 126 -19.96 -17.31 10.04
C CYS A 126 -20.14 -17.13 8.52
N GLY A 127 -19.31 -16.32 7.87
CA GLY A 127 -19.40 -16.08 6.41
C GLY A 127 -20.55 -15.16 5.98
N TYR A 128 -21.37 -14.63 6.90
CA TYR A 128 -22.46 -13.72 6.54
C TYR A 128 -21.92 -12.46 5.84
N LYS A 129 -22.52 -12.11 4.70
CA LYS A 129 -22.14 -10.93 3.91
C LYS A 129 -22.98 -9.71 4.28
N ASN A 130 -22.38 -8.76 4.99
CA ASN A 130 -22.99 -7.50 5.36
C ASN A 130 -22.71 -6.41 4.33
N LYS A 131 -23.65 -6.14 3.42
CA LYS A 131 -23.51 -5.12 2.37
C LYS A 131 -23.36 -3.68 2.90
N LYS A 132 -23.85 -3.40 4.13
CA LYS A 132 -23.76 -2.06 4.75
C LYS A 132 -22.31 -1.66 5.05
N VAL A 133 -21.43 -2.63 5.30
CA VAL A 133 -19.99 -2.42 5.58
C VAL A 133 -19.21 -1.98 4.35
N LYS A 134 -19.80 -2.01 3.15
CA LYS A 134 -19.23 -1.39 1.95
C LYS A 134 -19.02 0.12 2.14
N ASN A 135 -19.83 0.77 2.99
CA ASN A 135 -19.64 2.17 3.35
C ASN A 135 -18.36 2.32 4.18
N LEU A 136 -17.41 3.14 3.68
CA LEU A 136 -16.10 3.37 4.31
C LEU A 136 -16.18 4.05 5.68
N ASN A 137 -17.31 4.67 6.03
CA ASN A 137 -17.53 5.29 7.35
C ASN A 137 -17.88 4.27 8.44
N VAL A 138 -18.16 3.01 8.07
CA VAL A 138 -18.43 1.93 9.02
C VAL A 138 -17.10 1.33 9.43
N HIS A 139 -16.61 1.66 10.60
CA HIS A 139 -15.35 1.15 11.15
C HIS A 139 -15.55 -0.11 12.03
N SER A 140 -16.70 -0.21 12.71
CA SER A 140 -17.07 -1.37 13.50
C SER A 140 -18.52 -1.80 13.21
N TRP A 141 -18.82 -3.09 13.39
CA TRP A 141 -20.14 -3.63 13.16
C TRP A 141 -20.37 -4.95 13.90
N ILE A 142 -21.63 -5.26 14.20
CA ILE A 142 -22.03 -6.53 14.81
C ILE A 142 -22.68 -7.39 13.74
N CYS A 143 -22.27 -8.66 13.65
CA CYS A 143 -22.84 -9.61 12.71
C CYS A 143 -24.29 -9.95 13.12
N PRO A 144 -25.29 -9.75 12.25
CA PRO A 144 -26.68 -10.02 12.61
C PRO A 144 -27.01 -11.51 12.71
N VAL A 145 -26.12 -12.38 12.27
CA VAL A 145 -26.34 -13.85 12.27
C VAL A 145 -25.71 -14.48 13.50
N CYS A 146 -24.42 -14.19 13.78
CA CYS A 146 -23.71 -14.84 14.88
C CYS A 146 -23.44 -13.91 16.09
N GLY A 147 -23.83 -12.63 16.01
CA GLY A 147 -23.64 -11.68 17.12
C GLY A 147 -22.21 -11.20 17.35
N THR A 148 -21.25 -11.67 16.56
CA THR A 148 -19.83 -11.27 16.73
C THR A 148 -19.63 -9.80 16.39
N GLU A 149 -18.95 -9.07 17.26
CA GLU A 149 -18.50 -7.70 17.01
C GLU A 149 -17.18 -7.72 16.24
N HIS A 150 -17.08 -6.84 15.23
CA HIS A 150 -15.94 -6.74 14.34
C HIS A 150 -15.41 -5.31 14.26
N ASP A 151 -14.10 -5.11 14.38
CA ASP A 151 -13.41 -4.05 13.69
C ASP A 151 -13.34 -4.41 12.21
N ARG A 152 -13.66 -3.46 11.34
CA ARG A 152 -13.76 -3.69 9.89
C ARG A 152 -12.44 -4.10 9.26
N ASP A 153 -11.34 -3.44 9.65
CA ASP A 153 -10.03 -3.63 9.04
C ASP A 153 -9.40 -4.94 9.55
N GLU A 154 -9.59 -5.27 10.83
CA GLU A 154 -9.15 -6.53 11.42
C GLU A 154 -9.92 -7.72 10.82
N ASN A 155 -11.24 -7.61 10.72
CA ASN A 155 -12.08 -8.62 10.08
C ASN A 155 -11.68 -8.84 8.62
N ALA A 156 -11.40 -7.76 7.86
CA ALA A 156 -10.93 -7.86 6.49
C ALA A 156 -9.56 -8.58 6.41
N ALA A 157 -8.64 -8.27 7.31
CA ALA A 157 -7.32 -8.92 7.34
C ALA A 157 -7.42 -10.42 7.58
N ILE A 158 -8.31 -10.86 8.49
CA ILE A 158 -8.56 -12.27 8.75
C ILE A 158 -9.18 -12.97 7.51
N ASN A 159 -10.15 -12.33 6.85
CA ASN A 159 -10.76 -12.87 5.63
C ASN A 159 -9.74 -12.97 4.48
N ILE A 160 -8.83 -12.00 4.34
CA ILE A 160 -7.75 -12.04 3.35
C ILE A 160 -6.80 -13.19 3.65
N LEU A 161 -6.49 -13.42 4.93
CA LEU A 161 -5.65 -14.55 5.34
C LEU A 161 -6.31 -15.89 5.00
N ILE A 162 -7.60 -16.07 5.35
CA ILE A 162 -8.35 -17.31 5.09
C ILE A 162 -8.42 -17.59 3.58
N GLU A 163 -8.77 -16.59 2.77
CA GLU A 163 -8.83 -16.76 1.31
C GLU A 163 -7.47 -17.04 0.70
N GLY A 164 -6.43 -16.34 1.18
CA GLY A 164 -5.07 -16.59 0.72
C GLY A 164 -4.55 -17.98 1.09
N LEU A 165 -4.92 -18.52 2.26
CA LEU A 165 -4.61 -19.90 2.65
C LEU A 165 -5.34 -20.91 1.76
N ARG A 166 -6.60 -20.67 1.41
CA ARG A 166 -7.37 -21.50 0.49
C ARG A 166 -6.67 -21.59 -0.88
N ILE A 167 -6.29 -20.45 -1.44
CA ILE A 167 -5.55 -20.37 -2.71
C ILE A 167 -4.23 -21.15 -2.62
N LEU A 168 -3.48 -20.94 -1.54
CA LEU A 168 -2.19 -21.62 -1.34
C LEU A 168 -2.35 -23.15 -1.28
N TYR A 169 -3.38 -23.62 -0.57
CA TYR A 169 -3.70 -25.05 -0.45
C TYR A 169 -4.05 -25.66 -1.81
N GLU A 170 -4.92 -25.02 -2.59
CA GLU A 170 -5.30 -25.47 -3.94
C GLU A 170 -4.10 -25.56 -4.89
N GLU A 171 -3.17 -24.61 -4.81
CA GLU A 171 -1.94 -24.65 -5.60
C GLU A 171 -1.01 -25.79 -5.18
N MET A 172 -0.96 -26.14 -3.89
CA MET A 172 -0.14 -27.26 -3.39
C MET A 172 -0.73 -28.62 -3.78
N GLU A 173 -2.06 -28.72 -3.88
CA GLU A 173 -2.71 -29.96 -4.35
C GLU A 173 -2.57 -30.17 -5.87
N ALA A 174 -2.38 -29.08 -6.62
CA ALA A 174 -2.26 -29.10 -8.08
C ALA A 174 -0.80 -29.32 -8.57
N ALA A 175 0.19 -29.31 -7.67
CA ALA A 175 1.61 -29.40 -7.98
C ALA A 175 2.17 -30.82 -7.84
#